data_f98681243f6bf0bf4ab9ff7e8ada025e
#
_entry.id   f98681243f6bf0bf4ab9ff7e8ada025e
#
_cell.length_a   1.000
_cell.length_b   1.000
_cell.length_c   1.000
_cell.angle_alpha   90.00
_cell.angle_beta   90.00
_cell.angle_gamma   90.00
#
_symmetry.space_group_name_H-M   'P 1'
#
loop_
_entity.id
_entity.type
_entity.pdbx_description
1 polymer ?
#
loop_
_entity_poly.entity_id
_entity_poly.type
_entity_poly.pdbx_seq_one_letter_code
_entity_poly.pdbx_strand_id
1 'polypeptide(L)'
;MGGSDSVPAPREPGAEHDPAFSRRVPTGDNLPRDICDRCGFIHYVNPKVVVGSVVSFEGRILMCRRAIEPRKGFWTLPAGFMEQGETAEEGARREAREEANAEIVLKDLLAVYSIPRIAQVQLMYRAELADPSFSAGEESLEVALFSWDEIPWEELAFPSVHWALTQYRSIEGQPSIMPFSNPEGETGNLFPRRPR
;
A
#
# COMPACT_ATOMS: atom_id res chain seq x y z
N MET A 1 36.44 21.85 -39.22
CA MET A 1 36.41 20.39 -38.96
C MET A 1 35.10 20.09 -38.27
N GLY A 2 34.11 19.66 -39.04
CA GLY A 2 32.78 19.37 -38.57
C GLY A 2 32.70 17.91 -38.09
N GLY A 3 32.42 17.71 -36.83
CA GLY A 3 32.01 16.40 -36.29
C GLY A 3 30.55 16.17 -36.60
N SER A 4 30.24 15.17 -37.40
CA SER A 4 28.91 14.71 -37.66
C SER A 4 28.44 13.85 -36.49
N ASP A 5 27.59 14.38 -35.63
CA ASP A 5 26.82 13.60 -34.65
C ASP A 5 25.80 12.75 -35.41
N SER A 6 26.17 11.49 -35.68
CA SER A 6 25.25 10.50 -36.22
C SER A 6 24.29 10.03 -35.13
N VAL A 7 23.04 10.45 -35.24
CA VAL A 7 21.93 9.90 -34.44
C VAL A 7 21.79 8.41 -34.78
N PRO A 8 21.83 7.50 -33.82
CA PRO A 8 21.64 6.07 -34.08
C PRO A 8 20.22 5.82 -34.62
N ALA A 9 20.12 4.96 -35.64
CA ALA A 9 18.87 4.59 -36.29
C ALA A 9 17.87 3.97 -35.29
N PRO A 10 16.55 4.17 -35.48
CA PRO A 10 15.52 3.56 -34.66
C PRO A 10 15.62 2.04 -34.77
N ARG A 11 15.58 1.37 -33.60
CA ARG A 11 15.64 -0.10 -33.50
C ARG A 11 14.34 -0.72 -33.99
N GLU A 12 14.47 -1.78 -34.80
CA GLU A 12 13.33 -2.54 -35.30
C GLU A 12 12.53 -3.21 -34.15
N PRO A 13 11.20 -3.20 -34.17
CA PRO A 13 10.36 -3.94 -33.22
C PRO A 13 10.35 -5.42 -33.61
N GLY A 14 10.95 -6.32 -32.82
CA GLY A 14 10.80 -7.73 -33.09
C GLY A 14 11.80 -8.74 -32.56
N ALA A 15 12.73 -8.36 -31.69
CA ALA A 15 13.52 -9.38 -30.98
C ALA A 15 13.02 -9.47 -29.53
N GLU A 16 12.35 -10.55 -29.17
CA GLU A 16 12.17 -10.96 -27.78
C GLU A 16 13.57 -11.13 -27.16
N HIS A 17 14.00 -10.11 -26.44
CA HIS A 17 15.27 -10.14 -25.73
C HIS A 17 14.95 -10.37 -24.27
N ASP A 18 15.09 -11.61 -23.85
CA ASP A 18 15.24 -11.95 -22.44
C ASP A 18 16.52 -11.20 -21.94
N PRO A 19 16.38 -10.14 -21.13
CA PRO A 19 17.54 -9.39 -20.67
C PRO A 19 18.32 -10.26 -19.68
N ALA A 20 19.52 -10.69 -20.08
CA ALA A 20 20.42 -11.39 -19.17
C ALA A 20 20.85 -10.41 -18.06
N PHE A 21 20.47 -10.69 -16.83
CA PHE A 21 20.90 -9.96 -15.64
C PHE A 21 21.85 -10.81 -14.82
N SER A 22 22.95 -10.21 -14.36
CA SER A 22 23.83 -10.81 -13.37
C SER A 22 23.78 -10.03 -12.06
N ARG A 23 23.82 -10.77 -10.94
CA ARG A 23 23.79 -10.17 -9.60
C ARG A 23 25.20 -9.89 -9.13
N ARG A 24 25.60 -8.61 -9.08
CA ARG A 24 26.92 -8.16 -8.67
C ARG A 24 26.85 -6.78 -8.00
N VAL A 25 27.92 -6.42 -7.27
CA VAL A 25 28.02 -5.10 -6.64
C VAL A 25 28.50 -4.09 -7.69
N PRO A 26 27.69 -3.06 -8.03
CA PRO A 26 28.14 -2.03 -8.97
C PRO A 26 29.21 -1.13 -8.35
N THR A 27 30.00 -0.48 -9.19
CA THR A 27 31.00 0.47 -8.74
C THR A 27 30.34 1.61 -7.96
N GLY A 28 30.79 1.84 -6.72
CA GLY A 28 30.25 2.88 -5.84
C GLY A 28 29.03 2.46 -5.00
N ASP A 29 28.56 1.20 -5.11
CA ASP A 29 27.54 0.63 -4.23
C ASP A 29 28.20 -0.37 -3.24
N ASN A 30 27.46 -0.75 -2.20
CA ASN A 30 27.88 -1.72 -1.19
C ASN A 30 26.98 -2.98 -1.16
N LEU A 31 25.95 -3.04 -2.01
CA LEU A 31 25.01 -4.14 -2.09
C LEU A 31 24.95 -4.76 -3.48
N PRO A 32 24.71 -6.07 -3.60
CA PRO A 32 24.48 -6.72 -4.89
C PRO A 32 23.19 -6.19 -5.54
N ARG A 33 23.28 -5.83 -6.83
CA ARG A 33 22.17 -5.41 -7.67
C ARG A 33 22.07 -6.30 -8.89
N ASP A 34 20.91 -6.36 -9.51
CA ASP A 34 20.73 -7.02 -10.78
C ASP A 34 21.13 -6.03 -11.89
N ILE A 35 22.19 -6.35 -12.62
CA ILE A 35 22.79 -5.50 -13.65
C ILE A 35 22.64 -6.17 -15.01
N CYS A 36 22.08 -5.45 -15.98
CA CYS A 36 21.97 -5.93 -17.34
C CYS A 36 23.35 -6.13 -17.96
N ASP A 37 23.68 -7.36 -18.39
CA ASP A 37 24.99 -7.70 -18.96
C ASP A 37 25.24 -7.07 -20.33
N ARG A 38 24.20 -6.55 -20.99
CA ARG A 38 24.30 -5.93 -22.32
C ARG A 38 24.58 -4.44 -22.27
N CYS A 39 23.86 -3.70 -21.40
CA CYS A 39 23.93 -2.23 -21.38
C CYS A 39 24.40 -1.66 -20.04
N GLY A 40 24.62 -2.49 -19.02
CA GLY A 40 25.06 -2.04 -17.71
C GLY A 40 23.92 -1.40 -16.87
N PHE A 41 22.67 -1.42 -17.33
CA PHE A 41 21.53 -0.90 -16.55
C PHE A 41 21.46 -1.61 -15.20
N ILE A 42 21.37 -0.84 -14.12
CA ILE A 42 21.25 -1.35 -12.76
C ILE A 42 19.77 -1.32 -12.38
N HIS A 43 19.21 -2.51 -12.12
CA HIS A 43 17.85 -2.65 -11.65
C HIS A 43 17.80 -2.47 -10.11
N TYR A 44 17.36 -1.29 -9.68
CA TYR A 44 17.12 -1.01 -8.25
C TYR A 44 15.73 -1.49 -7.87
N VAL A 45 15.67 -2.38 -6.87
CA VAL A 45 14.42 -2.82 -6.27
C VAL A 45 14.20 -2.06 -4.97
N ASN A 46 13.20 -1.20 -4.95
CA ASN A 46 12.82 -0.42 -3.78
C ASN A 46 11.62 -1.07 -3.07
N PRO A 47 11.42 -0.80 -1.77
CA PRO A 47 10.17 -1.16 -1.11
C PRO A 47 8.96 -0.58 -1.84
N LYS A 48 7.90 -1.39 -1.94
CA LYS A 48 6.62 -0.93 -2.48
C LYS A 48 5.94 -0.02 -1.46
N VAL A 49 5.34 1.06 -1.94
CA VAL A 49 4.54 1.95 -1.11
C VAL A 49 3.08 1.50 -1.20
N VAL A 50 2.44 1.35 -0.04
CA VAL A 50 1.01 1.12 0.12
C VAL A 50 0.41 2.36 0.72
N VAL A 51 -0.74 2.79 0.24
CA VAL A 51 -1.49 3.94 0.74
C VAL A 51 -2.89 3.51 1.13
N GLY A 52 -3.40 4.03 2.23
CA GLY A 52 -4.73 3.67 2.69
C GLY A 52 -5.23 4.58 3.80
N SER A 53 -6.42 4.29 4.31
CA SER A 53 -7.04 5.16 5.30
C SER A 53 -7.93 4.41 6.30
N VAL A 54 -7.94 4.92 7.54
CA VAL A 54 -8.98 4.65 8.52
C VAL A 54 -10.08 5.68 8.26
N VAL A 55 -11.17 5.22 7.64
CA VAL A 55 -12.29 6.08 7.25
C VAL A 55 -13.38 5.98 8.29
N SER A 56 -13.73 7.09 8.92
CA SER A 56 -14.79 7.16 9.92
C SER A 56 -16.05 7.84 9.39
N PHE A 57 -17.19 7.43 9.93
CA PHE A 57 -18.49 8.07 9.71
C PHE A 57 -19.40 7.86 10.93
N GLU A 58 -19.82 8.93 11.57
CA GLU A 58 -20.70 8.90 12.77
C GLU A 58 -20.20 7.92 13.85
N GLY A 59 -18.88 7.93 14.14
CA GLY A 59 -18.25 7.07 15.15
C GLY A 59 -18.08 5.60 14.74
N ARG A 60 -18.38 5.26 13.49
CA ARG A 60 -18.18 3.93 12.91
C ARG A 60 -17.03 3.94 11.91
N ILE A 61 -16.41 2.81 11.65
CA ILE A 61 -15.28 2.63 10.75
C ILE A 61 -15.71 1.87 9.49
N LEU A 62 -15.39 2.40 8.33
CA LEU A 62 -15.58 1.75 7.04
C LEU A 62 -14.53 0.65 6.86
N MET A 63 -14.99 -0.56 6.58
CA MET A 63 -14.12 -1.70 6.32
C MET A 63 -14.56 -2.45 5.07
N CYS A 64 -13.60 -3.04 4.37
CA CYS A 64 -13.79 -3.82 3.15
C CYS A 64 -13.48 -5.29 3.42
N ARG A 65 -14.33 -6.20 2.95
CA ARG A 65 -14.09 -7.64 3.00
C ARG A 65 -13.46 -8.08 1.69
N ARG A 66 -12.22 -8.52 1.74
CA ARG A 66 -11.38 -8.79 0.55
C ARG A 66 -11.99 -9.84 -0.39
N ALA A 67 -12.05 -9.52 -1.69
CA ALA A 67 -12.42 -10.47 -2.75
C ALA A 67 -11.20 -11.21 -3.33
N ILE A 68 -9.97 -10.70 -3.07
CA ILE A 68 -8.72 -11.16 -3.68
C ILE A 68 -7.73 -11.75 -2.65
N GLU A 69 -6.83 -12.59 -3.11
CA GLU A 69 -5.69 -13.05 -2.31
C GLU A 69 -4.59 -11.97 -2.21
N PRO A 70 -3.79 -11.96 -1.16
CA PRO A 70 -3.86 -12.84 0.02
C PRO A 70 -5.01 -12.48 0.97
N ARG A 71 -5.46 -13.44 1.77
CA ARG A 71 -6.46 -13.22 2.83
C ARG A 71 -7.85 -12.88 2.30
N LYS A 72 -8.26 -13.48 1.17
CA LYS A 72 -9.65 -13.42 0.68
C LYS A 72 -10.65 -13.78 1.79
N GLY A 73 -11.73 -13.02 1.90
CA GLY A 73 -12.79 -13.19 2.90
C GLY A 73 -12.51 -12.54 4.25
N PHE A 74 -11.32 -11.98 4.47
CA PHE A 74 -10.97 -11.24 5.68
C PHE A 74 -11.25 -9.75 5.52
N TRP A 75 -11.42 -9.06 6.64
CA TRP A 75 -11.70 -7.63 6.70
C TRP A 75 -10.42 -6.80 6.71
N THR A 76 -10.44 -5.69 6.00
CA THR A 76 -9.33 -4.73 5.92
C THR A 76 -9.86 -3.30 5.88
N LEU A 77 -8.95 -2.34 5.99
CA LEU A 77 -9.20 -0.94 5.65
C LEU A 77 -8.97 -0.73 4.16
N PRO A 78 -9.61 0.24 3.49
CA PRO A 78 -9.31 0.59 2.10
C PRO A 78 -7.83 0.95 1.95
N ALA A 79 -7.09 0.16 1.18
CA ALA A 79 -5.65 0.36 0.99
C ALA A 79 -5.06 -0.53 -0.10
N GLY A 80 -4.21 0.03 -0.95
CA GLY A 80 -3.48 -0.70 -1.99
C GLY A 80 -2.17 -0.03 -2.39
N PHE A 81 -1.58 -0.49 -3.48
CA PHE A 81 -0.31 0.05 -3.95
C PHE A 81 -0.46 1.46 -4.51
N MET A 82 0.46 2.34 -4.10
CA MET A 82 0.58 3.65 -4.70
C MET A 82 1.02 3.52 -6.17
N GLU A 83 0.33 4.22 -7.07
CA GLU A 83 0.61 4.21 -8.50
C GLU A 83 1.60 5.30 -8.90
N GLN A 84 2.22 5.15 -10.09
CA GLN A 84 3.12 6.17 -10.62
C GLN A 84 2.33 7.42 -11.04
N GLY A 85 2.84 8.58 -10.63
CA GLY A 85 2.26 9.87 -11.02
C GLY A 85 1.18 10.39 -10.08
N GLU A 86 0.84 9.68 -9.01
CA GLU A 86 -0.07 10.16 -7.96
C GLU A 86 0.68 10.52 -6.68
N THR A 87 0.11 11.41 -5.90
CA THR A 87 0.53 11.64 -4.51
C THR A 87 -0.02 10.55 -3.58
N ALA A 88 0.54 10.41 -2.39
CA ALA A 88 0.04 9.42 -1.42
C ALA A 88 -1.42 9.69 -1.01
N GLU A 89 -1.82 10.96 -0.95
CA GLU A 89 -3.19 11.39 -0.67
C GLU A 89 -4.16 11.05 -1.81
N GLU A 90 -3.71 11.23 -3.06
CA GLU A 90 -4.50 10.84 -4.24
C GLU A 90 -4.70 9.34 -4.29
N GLY A 91 -3.64 8.57 -4.04
CA GLY A 91 -3.70 7.12 -3.95
C GLY A 91 -4.66 6.63 -2.86
N ALA A 92 -4.60 7.20 -1.65
CA ALA A 92 -5.52 6.82 -0.58
C ALA A 92 -7.00 7.10 -0.91
N ARG A 93 -7.29 8.20 -1.65
CA ARG A 93 -8.65 8.47 -2.14
C ARG A 93 -9.06 7.52 -3.26
N ARG A 94 -8.14 7.19 -4.17
CA ARG A 94 -8.39 6.23 -5.25
C ARG A 94 -8.75 4.86 -4.68
N GLU A 95 -7.95 4.34 -3.74
CA GLU A 95 -8.20 3.06 -3.08
C GLU A 95 -9.59 3.01 -2.38
N ALA A 96 -10.00 4.08 -1.71
CA ALA A 96 -11.33 4.16 -1.11
C ALA A 96 -12.46 4.10 -2.16
N ARG A 97 -12.25 4.70 -3.35
CA ARG A 97 -13.21 4.59 -4.46
C ARG A 97 -13.21 3.20 -5.07
N GLU A 98 -12.03 2.61 -5.32
CA GLU A 98 -11.90 1.30 -5.99
C GLU A 98 -12.43 0.16 -5.12
N GLU A 99 -12.10 0.15 -3.81
CA GLU A 99 -12.50 -0.93 -2.91
C GLU A 99 -13.87 -0.74 -2.29
N ALA A 100 -14.31 0.51 -2.09
CA ALA A 100 -15.54 0.81 -1.35
C ALA A 100 -16.53 1.72 -2.09
N ASN A 101 -16.26 2.16 -3.32
CA ASN A 101 -17.03 3.20 -4.02
C ASN A 101 -17.31 4.41 -3.12
N ALA A 102 -16.37 4.76 -2.25
CA ALA A 102 -16.53 5.77 -1.20
C ALA A 102 -15.72 7.03 -1.53
N GLU A 103 -16.37 8.20 -1.44
CA GLU A 103 -15.66 9.48 -1.42
C GLU A 103 -15.23 9.83 -0.01
N ILE A 104 -13.95 10.17 0.17
CA ILE A 104 -13.38 10.45 1.49
C ILE A 104 -12.70 11.82 1.55
N VAL A 105 -12.77 12.43 2.73
CA VAL A 105 -12.03 13.63 3.08
C VAL A 105 -10.86 13.23 3.98
N LEU A 106 -9.65 13.27 3.44
CA LEU A 106 -8.44 13.01 4.22
C LEU A 106 -8.22 14.11 5.25
N LYS A 107 -7.73 13.73 6.42
CA LYS A 107 -7.39 14.63 7.53
C LYS A 107 -5.89 14.76 7.66
N ASP A 108 -5.25 13.76 8.23
CA ASP A 108 -3.81 13.74 8.50
C ASP A 108 -3.23 12.33 8.35
N LEU A 109 -1.92 12.25 8.32
CA LEU A 109 -1.19 10.99 8.30
C LEU A 109 -1.24 10.36 9.70
N LEU A 110 -1.95 9.23 9.82
CA LEU A 110 -2.06 8.48 11.06
C LEU A 110 -0.75 7.76 11.40
N ALA A 111 -0.21 7.03 10.40
CA ALA A 111 0.93 6.16 10.65
C ALA A 111 1.77 5.88 9.40
N VAL A 112 3.05 5.54 9.64
CA VAL A 112 3.97 4.97 8.66
C VAL A 112 4.44 3.61 9.17
N TYR A 113 3.98 2.53 8.53
CA TYR A 113 4.38 1.18 8.89
C TYR A 113 5.45 0.64 7.94
N SER A 114 6.42 -0.06 8.50
CA SER A 114 7.44 -0.77 7.74
C SER A 114 7.21 -2.28 7.88
N ILE A 115 7.05 -2.97 6.75
CA ILE A 115 6.84 -4.43 6.70
C ILE A 115 8.02 -5.08 5.94
N PRO A 116 9.17 -5.28 6.60
CA PRO A 116 10.42 -5.69 5.93
C PRO A 116 10.31 -7.01 5.19
N ARG A 117 9.55 -7.97 5.72
CA ARG A 117 9.37 -9.31 5.15
C ARG A 117 8.87 -9.30 3.70
N ILE A 118 8.04 -8.31 3.35
CA ILE A 118 7.45 -8.16 2.00
C ILE A 118 7.91 -6.89 1.31
N ALA A 119 8.94 -6.24 1.86
CA ALA A 119 9.51 -4.99 1.35
C ALA A 119 8.40 -3.95 1.06
N GLN A 120 7.59 -3.62 2.10
CA GLN A 120 6.55 -2.59 2.00
C GLN A 120 6.74 -1.49 3.03
N VAL A 121 6.37 -0.27 2.62
CA VAL A 121 6.09 0.87 3.50
C VAL A 121 4.62 1.24 3.31
N GLN A 122 3.87 1.36 4.39
CA GLN A 122 2.45 1.67 4.36
C GLN A 122 2.20 3.04 4.99
N LEU A 123 1.55 3.92 4.23
CA LEU A 123 1.12 5.25 4.66
C LEU A 123 -0.38 5.19 4.96
N MET A 124 -0.75 5.27 6.23
CA MET A 124 -2.14 5.19 6.66
C MET A 124 -2.63 6.56 7.08
N TYR A 125 -3.70 7.04 6.45
CA TYR A 125 -4.33 8.31 6.75
C TYR A 125 -5.55 8.16 7.66
N ARG A 126 -5.90 9.22 8.40
CA ARG A 126 -7.24 9.39 8.93
C ARG A 126 -8.10 10.06 7.87
N ALA A 127 -9.33 9.59 7.76
CA ALA A 127 -10.30 10.15 6.82
C ALA A 127 -11.72 10.09 7.40
N GLU A 128 -12.61 10.85 6.80
CA GLU A 128 -14.06 10.79 7.00
C GLU A 128 -14.75 10.52 5.67
N LEU A 129 -15.85 9.79 5.67
CA LEU A 129 -16.71 9.73 4.49
C LEU A 129 -17.21 11.14 4.14
N ALA A 130 -17.15 11.51 2.88
CA ALA A 130 -17.69 12.78 2.39
C ALA A 130 -19.23 12.76 2.39
N ASP A 131 -19.83 11.61 2.14
CA ASP A 131 -21.25 11.32 2.20
C ASP A 131 -21.47 9.86 2.64
N PRO A 132 -22.69 9.45 3.03
CA PRO A 132 -22.96 8.09 3.51
C PRO A 132 -23.03 7.03 2.41
N SER A 133 -22.74 7.38 1.17
CA SER A 133 -22.81 6.45 0.03
C SER A 133 -21.53 5.62 -0.06
N PHE A 134 -21.66 4.32 -0.01
CA PHE A 134 -20.58 3.37 -0.27
C PHE A 134 -21.15 2.03 -0.73
N SER A 135 -20.36 1.24 -1.41
CA SER A 135 -20.71 -0.13 -1.85
C SER A 135 -19.45 -0.90 -2.17
N ALA A 136 -19.53 -2.23 -2.24
CA ALA A 136 -18.39 -3.03 -2.61
C ALA A 136 -17.91 -2.71 -4.04
N GLY A 137 -16.61 -2.45 -4.18
CA GLY A 137 -15.91 -2.40 -5.45
C GLY A 137 -15.51 -3.80 -5.92
N GLU A 138 -14.78 -3.88 -7.03
CA GLU A 138 -14.42 -5.17 -7.66
C GLU A 138 -13.52 -6.05 -6.76
N GLU A 139 -12.68 -5.44 -5.92
CA GLU A 139 -11.78 -6.13 -5.01
C GLU A 139 -12.39 -6.41 -3.63
N SER A 140 -13.67 -6.06 -3.42
CA SER A 140 -14.39 -6.23 -2.17
C SER A 140 -15.60 -7.16 -2.33
N LEU A 141 -15.73 -8.16 -1.45
CA LEU A 141 -16.94 -8.99 -1.34
C LEU A 141 -18.06 -8.23 -0.65
N GLU A 142 -17.71 -7.36 0.27
CA GLU A 142 -18.62 -6.64 1.15
C GLU A 142 -17.92 -5.38 1.67
N VAL A 143 -18.68 -4.33 1.91
CA VAL A 143 -18.23 -3.11 2.58
C VAL A 143 -19.24 -2.75 3.65
N ALA A 144 -18.79 -2.45 4.85
CA ALA A 144 -19.66 -2.14 5.99
C ALA A 144 -19.05 -1.10 6.92
N LEU A 145 -19.92 -0.42 7.67
CA LEU A 145 -19.55 0.45 8.79
C LEU A 145 -19.71 -0.31 10.10
N PHE A 146 -18.63 -0.43 10.85
CA PHE A 146 -18.59 -1.09 12.15
C PHE A 146 -18.44 -0.08 13.28
N SER A 147 -19.24 -0.19 14.32
CA SER A 147 -18.90 0.39 15.63
C SER A 147 -17.70 -0.38 16.24
N TRP A 148 -17.01 0.22 17.20
CA TRP A 148 -15.83 -0.40 17.80
C TRP A 148 -16.08 -1.80 18.36
N ASP A 149 -17.24 -2.02 18.96
CA ASP A 149 -17.61 -3.30 19.58
C ASP A 149 -17.99 -4.37 18.55
N GLU A 150 -18.30 -3.95 17.32
CA GLU A 150 -18.69 -4.83 16.21
C GLU A 150 -17.52 -5.17 15.27
N ILE A 151 -16.36 -4.51 15.40
CA ILE A 151 -15.20 -4.80 14.56
C ILE A 151 -14.83 -6.29 14.69
N PRO A 152 -14.72 -7.01 13.56
CA PRO A 152 -14.41 -8.44 13.57
C PRO A 152 -12.90 -8.66 13.77
N TRP A 153 -12.39 -8.37 14.97
CA TRP A 153 -10.96 -8.37 15.32
C TRP A 153 -10.22 -9.65 14.93
N GLU A 154 -10.90 -10.78 15.05
CA GLU A 154 -10.34 -12.09 14.73
C GLU A 154 -10.30 -12.40 13.22
N GLU A 155 -11.00 -11.60 12.42
CA GLU A 155 -11.10 -11.73 10.97
C GLU A 155 -10.37 -10.62 10.22
N LEU A 156 -9.50 -9.87 10.90
CA LEU A 156 -8.68 -8.85 10.25
C LEU A 156 -7.64 -9.50 9.34
N ALA A 157 -7.47 -8.93 8.15
CA ALA A 157 -6.60 -9.49 7.12
C ALA A 157 -5.11 -9.41 7.50
N PHE A 158 -4.69 -8.29 8.09
CA PHE A 158 -3.28 -7.98 8.31
C PHE A 158 -3.05 -7.36 9.70
N PRO A 159 -1.88 -7.61 10.32
CA PRO A 159 -1.51 -6.95 11.58
C PRO A 159 -1.58 -5.42 11.51
N SER A 160 -1.18 -4.82 10.39
CA SER A 160 -1.22 -3.37 10.22
C SER A 160 -2.64 -2.77 10.26
N VAL A 161 -3.67 -3.54 9.90
CA VAL A 161 -5.07 -3.12 10.09
C VAL A 161 -5.40 -3.00 11.56
N HIS A 162 -5.00 -4.01 12.36
CA HIS A 162 -5.17 -3.97 13.82
C HIS A 162 -4.43 -2.78 14.44
N TRP A 163 -3.18 -2.52 14.01
CA TRP A 163 -2.40 -1.40 14.50
C TRP A 163 -3.06 -0.07 14.15
N ALA A 164 -3.48 0.12 12.90
CA ALA A 164 -4.12 1.35 12.45
C ALA A 164 -5.41 1.64 13.22
N LEU A 165 -6.26 0.64 13.42
CA LEU A 165 -7.49 0.77 14.21
C LEU A 165 -7.17 1.15 15.66
N THR A 166 -6.27 0.43 16.32
CA THR A 166 -5.91 0.68 17.73
C THR A 166 -5.30 2.07 17.92
N GLN A 167 -4.38 2.46 17.04
CA GLN A 167 -3.73 3.78 17.09
C GLN A 167 -4.72 4.91 16.77
N TYR A 168 -5.61 4.72 15.79
CA TYR A 168 -6.69 5.66 15.52
C TYR A 168 -7.56 5.87 16.77
N ARG A 169 -8.00 4.78 17.43
CA ARG A 169 -8.83 4.85 18.65
C ARG A 169 -8.13 5.61 19.76
N SER A 170 -6.81 5.46 19.90
CA SER A 170 -6.05 6.11 20.97
C SER A 170 -5.99 7.65 20.85
N ILE A 171 -6.24 8.19 19.65
CA ILE A 171 -6.21 9.64 19.37
C ILE A 171 -7.53 10.14 18.77
N GLU A 172 -8.60 9.38 18.87
CA GLU A 172 -9.90 9.78 18.34
C GLU A 172 -10.33 11.14 18.92
N GLY A 173 -10.77 12.05 18.04
CA GLY A 173 -11.13 13.41 18.41
C GLY A 173 -9.96 14.36 18.70
N GLN A 174 -8.71 13.89 18.59
CA GLN A 174 -7.51 14.71 18.76
C GLN A 174 -6.77 14.88 17.43
N PRO A 175 -6.08 16.01 17.19
CA PRO A 175 -5.20 16.13 16.04
C PRO A 175 -4.00 15.18 16.17
N SER A 176 -3.57 14.57 15.08
CA SER A 176 -2.29 13.85 15.04
C SER A 176 -1.15 14.87 14.99
N ILE A 177 -0.27 14.86 15.98
CA ILE A 177 0.91 15.74 16.03
C ILE A 177 2.07 15.07 15.31
N MET A 178 2.20 13.75 15.44
CA MET A 178 3.19 12.91 14.76
C MET A 178 2.56 11.60 14.33
N PRO A 179 2.86 11.10 13.13
CA PRO A 179 2.37 9.78 12.72
C PRO A 179 2.97 8.68 13.59
N PHE A 180 2.16 7.66 13.86
CA PHE A 180 2.61 6.44 14.53
C PHE A 180 3.57 5.64 13.63
N SER A 181 4.25 4.69 14.23
CA SER A 181 5.03 3.64 13.56
C SER A 181 4.52 2.26 13.97
N ASN A 182 5.21 1.21 13.54
CA ASN A 182 4.95 -0.14 14.04
C ASN A 182 4.93 -0.13 15.58
N PRO A 183 4.03 -0.89 16.21
CA PRO A 183 4.15 -1.16 17.64
C PRO A 183 5.51 -1.78 17.98
N GLU A 184 6.00 -1.56 19.18
CA GLU A 184 7.30 -2.03 19.62
C GLU A 184 7.43 -3.56 19.44
N GLY A 185 8.52 -4.00 18.78
CA GLY A 185 8.78 -5.41 18.49
C GLY A 185 8.02 -6.00 17.30
N GLU A 186 7.07 -5.26 16.72
CA GLU A 186 6.23 -5.74 15.62
C GLU A 186 6.86 -5.46 14.24
N THR A 187 6.86 -6.47 13.37
CA THR A 187 7.39 -6.40 12.00
C THR A 187 6.39 -6.77 10.91
N GLY A 188 5.11 -6.93 11.27
CA GLY A 188 4.03 -7.26 10.34
C GLY A 188 3.99 -8.72 9.91
N ASN A 189 4.44 -9.62 10.75
CA ASN A 189 4.24 -11.05 10.50
C ASN A 189 2.74 -11.38 10.52
N LEU A 190 2.29 -12.16 9.53
CA LEU A 190 0.89 -12.57 9.47
C LEU A 190 0.49 -13.36 10.71
N PHE A 191 -0.74 -13.13 11.20
CA PHE A 191 -1.32 -13.98 12.23
C PHE A 191 -1.30 -15.45 11.79
N PRO A 192 -1.08 -16.39 12.72
CA PRO A 192 -1.19 -17.82 12.41
C PRO A 192 -2.54 -18.11 11.75
N ARG A 193 -2.54 -18.94 10.69
CA ARG A 193 -3.82 -19.43 10.13
C ARG A 193 -4.52 -20.23 11.23
N ARG A 194 -5.82 -19.97 11.44
CA ARG A 194 -6.61 -20.88 12.28
C ARG A 194 -6.54 -22.29 11.69
N PRO A 195 -6.35 -23.33 12.50
CA PRO A 195 -6.54 -24.69 12.00
C PRO A 195 -7.96 -24.82 11.47
N ARG A 196 -8.11 -25.46 10.33
CA ARG A 196 -9.42 -25.76 9.71
C ARG A 196 -10.21 -26.72 10.56
#